data_ce54e82b7048cf9c9cebd80f0ab89323
#
_entry.id   ce54e82b7048cf9c9cebd80f0ab89323
#
_cell.length_a   1.000
_cell.length_b   1.000
_cell.length_c   1.000
_cell.angle_alpha   90.00
_cell.angle_beta   90.00
_cell.angle_gamma   90.00
#
_symmetry.space_group_name_H-M   'P 1'
#
loop_
_entity.id
_entity.type
_entity.pdbx_description
1 polymer ?
#
loop_
_entity_poly.entity_id
_entity_poly.type
_entity_poly.pdbx_seq_one_letter_code
_entity_poly.pdbx_strand_id
1 'polypeptide(L)'
;VKVEILEETTKGLFGLGGKAVRVRVSLKEDLAQVAGLFLREMLVNMGVLAQVEIFKRSDNTILNINGKDLGILIGKRGQTLDSIQYLVNLAVNKDQPEKERIIVDVAGYRRRREDTLRRLAIKMADKVKREGKRQVLEPMSPHERRIIHSTLQSYKEIMTYSEGEDPYRHVI
;
A
#
# COMPACT_ATOMS: atom_id res chain seq x y z
N VAL A 1 -18.83 13.61 10.19
CA VAL A 1 -19.92 14.39 9.60
C VAL A 1 -19.29 15.57 8.90
N LYS A 2 -19.64 15.79 7.60
CA LYS A 2 -19.26 16.98 6.84
C LYS A 2 -20.41 17.98 6.94
N VAL A 3 -20.11 19.18 7.38
CA VAL A 3 -21.09 20.27 7.48
C VAL A 3 -20.75 21.32 6.41
N GLU A 4 -21.68 21.62 5.55
CA GLU A 4 -21.55 22.61 4.49
C GLU A 4 -22.63 23.68 4.70
N ILE A 5 -22.21 24.94 4.86
CA ILE A 5 -23.13 26.08 5.00
C ILE A 5 -23.55 26.48 3.59
N LEU A 6 -24.83 26.33 3.25
CA LEU A 6 -25.38 26.63 1.94
C LEU A 6 -25.84 28.09 1.82
N GLU A 7 -26.29 28.69 2.91
CA GLU A 7 -26.74 30.10 2.97
C GLU A 7 -26.37 30.69 4.32
N GLU A 8 -25.73 31.85 4.34
CA GLU A 8 -25.45 32.61 5.55
C GLU A 8 -26.60 33.52 5.94
N THR A 9 -26.74 33.77 7.24
CA THR A 9 -27.75 34.72 7.75
C THR A 9 -27.44 36.16 7.31
N THR A 10 -28.31 36.77 6.55
CA THR A 10 -28.28 38.20 6.38
C THR A 10 -29.13 38.86 7.47
N LYS A 11 -28.53 39.74 8.26
CA LYS A 11 -29.27 40.58 9.23
C LYS A 11 -30.16 41.50 8.45
N GLY A 12 -31.48 41.38 8.63
CA GLY A 12 -32.43 42.33 8.09
C GLY A 12 -32.24 43.70 8.72
N LEU A 13 -32.55 44.76 7.97
CA LEU A 13 -32.55 46.15 8.45
C LEU A 13 -33.62 46.28 9.58
N PHE A 14 -33.22 46.75 10.76
CA PHE A 14 -34.06 46.84 11.98
C PHE A 14 -34.45 45.55 12.68
N GLY A 15 -33.72 44.43 12.48
CA GLY A 15 -33.94 43.20 13.27
C GLY A 15 -35.18 42.39 12.89
N LEU A 16 -35.93 42.76 11.86
CA LEU A 16 -37.06 42.01 11.31
C LEU A 16 -36.69 41.36 9.98
N GLY A 17 -36.82 40.03 9.85
CA GLY A 17 -36.65 39.28 8.61
C GLY A 17 -35.29 38.65 8.38
N GLY A 18 -34.68 38.04 9.37
CA GLY A 18 -33.49 37.21 9.18
C GLY A 18 -33.80 35.91 8.41
N LYS A 19 -33.04 35.60 7.35
CA LYS A 19 -33.14 34.28 6.71
C LYS A 19 -32.44 33.22 7.58
N ALA A 20 -33.07 32.07 7.69
CA ALA A 20 -32.50 30.93 8.42
C ALA A 20 -31.22 30.42 7.69
N VAL A 21 -30.22 30.06 8.48
CA VAL A 21 -29.03 29.39 7.96
C VAL A 21 -29.45 28.03 7.43
N ARG A 22 -29.11 27.73 6.17
CA ARG A 22 -29.24 26.38 5.61
C ARG A 22 -27.92 25.67 5.68
N VAL A 23 -27.88 24.58 6.39
CA VAL A 23 -26.72 23.70 6.50
C VAL A 23 -27.04 22.34 5.89
N ARG A 24 -26.14 21.85 5.04
CA ARG A 24 -26.15 20.46 4.59
C ARG A 24 -25.23 19.67 5.49
N VAL A 25 -25.79 18.67 6.17
CA VAL A 25 -25.04 17.73 7.00
C VAL A 25 -24.99 16.41 6.23
N SER A 26 -23.79 15.94 5.88
CA SER A 26 -23.57 14.64 5.25
C SER A 26 -22.66 13.77 6.11
N LEU A 27 -22.90 12.46 6.08
CA LEU A 27 -21.96 11.52 6.71
C LEU A 27 -20.65 11.56 5.93
N LYS A 28 -19.52 11.68 6.65
CA LYS A 28 -18.21 11.48 6.04
C LYS A 28 -18.09 9.99 5.69
N GLU A 29 -17.86 9.68 4.44
CA GLU A 29 -17.65 8.30 4.01
C GLU A 29 -16.45 7.72 4.74
N ASP A 30 -16.61 6.50 5.23
CA ASP A 30 -15.53 5.74 5.81
C ASP A 30 -14.70 5.09 4.71
N LEU A 31 -13.63 5.77 4.29
CA LEU A 31 -12.77 5.33 3.19
C LEU A 31 -12.20 3.93 3.40
N ALA A 32 -12.01 3.50 4.64
CA ALA A 32 -11.59 2.14 4.96
C ALA A 32 -12.66 1.10 4.58
N GLN A 33 -13.94 1.40 4.84
CA GLN A 33 -15.04 0.52 4.43
C GLN A 33 -15.23 0.51 2.92
N VAL A 34 -15.13 1.69 2.27
CA VAL A 34 -15.17 1.81 0.80
C VAL A 34 -14.06 0.96 0.17
N ALA A 35 -12.84 1.04 0.71
CA ALA A 35 -11.70 0.24 0.26
C ALA A 35 -11.94 -1.27 0.41
N GLY A 36 -12.49 -1.67 1.54
CA GLY A 36 -12.82 -3.07 1.81
C GLY A 36 -13.88 -3.61 0.87
N LEU A 37 -14.93 -2.82 0.57
CA LEU A 37 -15.98 -3.20 -0.40
C LEU A 37 -15.40 -3.33 -1.80
N PHE A 38 -14.67 -2.32 -2.28
CA PHE A 38 -14.03 -2.33 -3.59
C PHE A 38 -13.10 -3.55 -3.76
N LEU A 39 -12.28 -3.85 -2.74
CA LEU A 39 -11.39 -5.00 -2.78
C LEU A 39 -12.17 -6.32 -2.83
N ARG A 40 -13.26 -6.48 -2.05
CA ARG A 40 -14.11 -7.68 -2.09
C ARG A 40 -14.75 -7.90 -3.47
N GLU A 41 -15.29 -6.84 -4.08
CA GLU A 41 -15.85 -6.91 -5.44
C GLU A 41 -14.78 -7.30 -6.47
N MET A 42 -13.57 -6.73 -6.37
CA MET A 42 -12.44 -7.10 -7.23
C MET A 42 -12.13 -8.60 -7.09
N LEU A 43 -12.02 -9.12 -5.86
CA LEU A 43 -11.72 -10.54 -5.60
C LEU A 43 -12.81 -11.46 -6.17
N VAL A 44 -14.08 -11.10 -6.00
CA VAL A 44 -15.21 -11.86 -6.58
C VAL A 44 -15.11 -11.90 -8.12
N ASN A 45 -14.85 -10.75 -8.76
CA ASN A 45 -14.69 -10.66 -10.20
C ASN A 45 -13.47 -11.42 -10.74
N MET A 46 -12.42 -11.56 -9.91
CA MET A 46 -11.26 -12.41 -10.21
C MET A 46 -11.51 -13.91 -9.95
N GLY A 47 -12.68 -14.28 -9.44
CA GLY A 47 -13.00 -15.67 -9.08
C GLY A 47 -12.25 -16.17 -7.83
N VAL A 48 -11.78 -15.28 -6.97
CA VAL A 48 -11.01 -15.61 -5.76
C VAL A 48 -11.91 -15.59 -4.53
N LEU A 49 -12.04 -16.74 -3.88
CA LEU A 49 -12.78 -16.88 -2.63
C LEU A 49 -11.84 -16.52 -1.45
N ALA A 50 -11.99 -15.32 -0.92
CA ALA A 50 -11.17 -14.83 0.19
C ALA A 50 -11.97 -13.92 1.12
N GLN A 51 -11.51 -13.82 2.37
CA GLN A 51 -12.03 -12.88 3.37
C GLN A 51 -11.13 -11.65 3.42
N VAL A 52 -11.74 -10.47 3.55
CA VAL A 52 -11.03 -9.19 3.70
C VAL A 52 -11.31 -8.65 5.09
N GLU A 53 -10.28 -8.58 5.91
CA GLU A 53 -10.27 -7.96 7.23
C GLU A 53 -9.73 -6.54 7.14
N ILE A 54 -10.35 -5.61 7.86
CA ILE A 54 -9.99 -4.19 7.83
C ILE A 54 -9.43 -3.79 9.20
N PHE A 55 -8.19 -3.33 9.22
CA PHE A 55 -7.52 -2.83 10.41
C PHE A 55 -7.18 -1.35 10.23
N LYS A 56 -7.89 -0.49 10.96
CA LYS A 56 -7.60 0.95 10.98
C LYS A 56 -6.50 1.26 11.99
N ARG A 57 -5.53 2.07 11.56
CA ARG A 57 -4.49 2.66 12.39
C ARG A 57 -4.54 4.17 12.29
N SER A 58 -3.74 4.87 13.07
CA SER A 58 -3.67 6.33 13.08
C SER A 58 -3.18 6.94 11.77
N ASP A 59 -2.35 6.23 11.02
CA ASP A 59 -1.63 6.70 9.83
C ASP A 59 -1.96 5.93 8.55
N ASN A 60 -2.69 4.81 8.67
CA ASN A 60 -3.06 3.98 7.51
C ASN A 60 -4.18 2.99 7.85
N THR A 61 -4.82 2.47 6.80
CA THR A 61 -5.73 1.33 6.87
C THR A 61 -5.09 0.12 6.21
N ILE A 62 -5.10 -1.03 6.89
CA ILE A 62 -4.60 -2.30 6.36
C ILE A 62 -5.78 -3.18 5.98
N LEU A 63 -5.81 -3.63 4.73
CA LEU A 63 -6.74 -4.65 4.22
C LEU A 63 -5.97 -5.97 4.12
N ASN A 64 -6.27 -6.90 5.02
CA ASN A 64 -5.65 -8.21 5.04
C ASN A 64 -6.55 -9.24 4.35
N ILE A 65 -6.02 -9.92 3.34
CA ILE A 65 -6.74 -10.93 2.57
C ILE A 65 -6.35 -12.30 3.11
N ASN A 66 -7.34 -13.06 3.58
CA ASN A 66 -7.17 -14.42 4.08
C ASN A 66 -8.00 -15.41 3.24
N GLY A 67 -7.46 -16.58 2.98
CA GLY A 67 -8.13 -17.62 2.18
C GLY A 67 -7.19 -18.73 1.76
N LYS A 68 -7.68 -19.57 0.85
CA LYS A 68 -6.88 -20.64 0.22
C LYS A 68 -6.40 -20.18 -1.16
N ASP A 69 -5.28 -20.73 -1.60
CA ASP A 69 -4.74 -20.56 -2.96
C ASP A 69 -4.57 -19.10 -3.42
N LEU A 70 -4.20 -18.22 -2.48
CA LEU A 70 -4.03 -16.78 -2.71
C LEU A 70 -2.79 -16.40 -3.54
N GLY A 71 -2.04 -17.36 -4.07
CA GLY A 71 -0.83 -17.11 -4.85
C GLY A 71 -1.04 -16.21 -6.06
N ILE A 72 -2.22 -16.29 -6.69
CA ILE A 72 -2.60 -15.43 -7.83
C ILE A 72 -2.67 -13.96 -7.44
N LEU A 73 -3.06 -13.63 -6.21
CA LEU A 73 -3.13 -12.25 -5.70
C LEU A 73 -1.75 -11.69 -5.34
N ILE A 74 -0.80 -12.56 -5.06
CA ILE A 74 0.58 -12.17 -4.79
C ILE A 74 1.31 -11.94 -6.11
N GLY A 75 1.20 -12.90 -7.03
CA GLY A 75 1.91 -12.89 -8.30
C GLY A 75 3.42 -13.06 -8.14
N LYS A 76 4.16 -12.80 -9.22
CA LYS A 76 5.62 -12.90 -9.21
C LYS A 76 6.20 -11.85 -8.26
N ARG A 77 6.77 -12.30 -7.14
CA ARG A 77 7.44 -11.43 -6.14
C ARG A 77 6.57 -10.31 -5.56
N GLY A 78 5.26 -10.48 -5.53
CA GLY A 78 4.35 -9.47 -4.99
C GLY A 78 3.88 -8.40 -5.99
N GLN A 79 4.22 -8.51 -7.28
CA GLN A 79 3.83 -7.52 -8.29
C GLN A 79 2.31 -7.39 -8.44
N THR A 80 1.57 -8.50 -8.44
CA THR A 80 0.10 -8.45 -8.50
C THR A 80 -0.46 -7.78 -7.25
N LEU A 81 0.08 -8.12 -6.08
CA LEU A 81 -0.32 -7.50 -4.82
C LEU A 81 -0.09 -5.98 -4.80
N ASP A 82 1.03 -5.52 -5.34
CA ASP A 82 1.33 -4.09 -5.45
C ASP A 82 0.40 -3.40 -6.44
N SER A 83 0.04 -4.05 -7.54
CA SER A 83 -0.94 -3.53 -8.51
C SER A 83 -2.34 -3.45 -7.91
N ILE A 84 -2.78 -4.47 -7.17
CA ILE A 84 -4.06 -4.46 -6.44
C ILE A 84 -4.07 -3.30 -5.42
N GLN A 85 -3.01 -3.14 -4.63
CA GLN A 85 -2.91 -2.03 -3.68
C GLN A 85 -2.98 -0.67 -4.37
N TYR A 86 -2.30 -0.52 -5.51
CA TYR A 86 -2.34 0.72 -6.29
C TYR A 86 -3.76 1.04 -6.75
N LEU A 87 -4.49 0.06 -7.32
CA LEU A 87 -5.86 0.23 -7.79
C LEU A 87 -6.82 0.58 -6.65
N VAL A 88 -6.70 -0.08 -5.49
CA VAL A 88 -7.51 0.23 -4.30
C VAL A 88 -7.25 1.67 -3.84
N ASN A 89 -5.99 2.09 -3.73
CA ASN A 89 -5.65 3.47 -3.35
C ASN A 89 -6.16 4.49 -4.37
N LEU A 90 -6.06 4.19 -5.66
CA LEU A 90 -6.56 5.08 -6.72
C LEU A 90 -8.08 5.24 -6.66
N ALA A 91 -8.81 4.13 -6.56
CA ALA A 91 -10.27 4.13 -6.53
C ALA A 91 -10.85 4.86 -5.31
N VAL A 92 -10.26 4.61 -4.14
CA VAL A 92 -10.75 5.16 -2.86
C VAL A 92 -10.39 6.63 -2.70
N ASN A 93 -9.23 7.04 -3.17
CA ASN A 93 -8.73 8.40 -3.01
C ASN A 93 -9.11 9.34 -4.18
N LYS A 94 -9.85 8.82 -5.17
CA LYS A 94 -10.38 9.65 -6.25
C LYS A 94 -11.34 10.68 -5.66
N ASP A 95 -11.14 11.93 -6.03
CA ASP A 95 -12.00 13.05 -5.63
C ASP A 95 -12.09 13.30 -4.10
N GLN A 96 -11.19 12.69 -3.29
CA GLN A 96 -11.14 12.92 -1.86
C GLN A 96 -10.14 14.03 -1.51
N PRO A 97 -10.56 15.03 -0.69
CA PRO A 97 -9.69 16.12 -0.24
C PRO A 97 -8.60 15.61 0.73
N GLU A 98 -8.94 14.65 1.56
CA GLU A 98 -8.02 13.95 2.48
C GLU A 98 -7.81 12.53 2.00
N LYS A 99 -6.56 12.18 1.73
CA LYS A 99 -6.22 10.86 1.21
C LYS A 99 -5.96 9.87 2.34
N GLU A 100 -6.59 8.70 2.25
CA GLU A 100 -6.34 7.56 3.12
C GLU A 100 -5.21 6.72 2.55
N ARG A 101 -4.22 6.40 3.37
CA ARG A 101 -3.17 5.46 2.99
C ARG A 101 -3.63 4.03 3.23
N ILE A 102 -3.91 3.31 2.15
CA ILE A 102 -4.38 1.92 2.23
C ILE A 102 -3.25 0.97 1.87
N ILE A 103 -3.00 0.00 2.74
CA ILE A 103 -2.05 -1.08 2.55
C ILE A 103 -2.84 -2.36 2.35
N VAL A 104 -2.54 -3.09 1.28
CA VAL A 104 -3.12 -4.43 1.04
C VAL A 104 -2.07 -5.48 1.34
N ASP A 105 -2.42 -6.48 2.13
CA ASP A 105 -1.57 -7.64 2.40
C ASP A 105 -2.34 -8.94 2.19
N VAL A 106 -1.61 -9.99 1.87
CA VAL A 106 -2.14 -11.34 1.67
C VAL A 106 -1.51 -12.27 2.70
N ALA A 107 -2.27 -12.58 3.73
CA ALA A 107 -1.86 -13.53 4.77
C ALA A 107 -0.43 -13.29 5.31
N GLY A 108 -0.01 -12.04 5.47
CA GLY A 108 1.33 -11.69 5.97
C GLY A 108 2.45 -11.90 4.94
N TYR A 109 2.15 -11.90 3.65
CA TYR A 109 3.14 -12.11 2.59
C TYR A 109 4.27 -11.10 2.63
N ARG A 110 3.97 -9.80 2.82
CA ARG A 110 4.99 -8.74 2.79
C ARG A 110 6.09 -8.99 3.81
N ARG A 111 5.75 -9.36 5.03
CA ARG A 111 6.72 -9.70 6.07
C ARG A 111 7.55 -10.92 5.71
N ARG A 112 6.90 -12.02 5.26
CA ARG A 112 7.64 -13.23 4.84
C ARG A 112 8.58 -12.97 3.66
N ARG A 113 8.16 -12.11 2.74
CA ARG A 113 8.99 -11.72 1.58
C ARG A 113 10.22 -10.92 2.04
N GLU A 114 10.04 -9.96 2.93
CA GLU A 114 11.13 -9.18 3.52
C GLU A 114 12.15 -10.09 4.22
N ASP A 115 11.69 -11.02 5.06
CA ASP A 115 12.56 -11.98 5.75
C ASP A 115 13.33 -12.87 4.76
N THR A 116 12.70 -13.22 3.65
CA THR A 116 13.35 -14.00 2.58
C THR A 116 14.44 -13.19 1.87
N LEU A 117 14.18 -11.90 1.60
CA LEU A 117 15.17 -11.01 0.99
C LEU A 117 16.36 -10.76 1.93
N ARG A 118 16.13 -10.60 3.23
CA ARG A 118 17.20 -10.46 4.23
C ARG A 118 18.10 -11.71 4.26
N ARG A 119 17.51 -12.90 4.28
CA ARG A 119 18.27 -14.16 4.22
C ARG A 119 19.02 -14.32 2.90
N LEU A 120 18.41 -13.92 1.78
CA LEU A 120 19.08 -13.93 0.47
C LEU A 120 20.30 -13.00 0.47
N ALA A 121 20.16 -11.79 0.99
CA ALA A 121 21.25 -10.83 1.09
C ALA A 121 22.46 -11.41 1.84
N ILE A 122 22.23 -11.95 3.05
CA ILE A 122 23.30 -12.56 3.86
C ILE A 122 23.95 -13.72 3.12
N LYS A 123 23.15 -14.63 2.54
CA LYS A 123 23.68 -15.77 1.78
C LYS A 123 24.56 -15.32 0.60
N MET A 124 24.17 -14.25 -0.09
CA MET A 124 24.97 -13.73 -1.22
C MET A 124 26.24 -13.04 -0.73
N ALA A 125 26.18 -12.30 0.37
CA ALA A 125 27.37 -11.70 0.97
C ALA A 125 28.41 -12.79 1.37
N ASP A 126 27.97 -13.87 2.01
CA ASP A 126 28.85 -14.99 2.36
C ASP A 126 29.43 -15.67 1.12
N LYS A 127 28.65 -15.76 0.05
CA LYS A 127 29.12 -16.31 -1.22
C LYS A 127 30.19 -15.43 -1.86
N VAL A 128 29.99 -14.11 -1.89
CA VAL A 128 30.98 -13.13 -2.38
C VAL A 128 32.29 -13.23 -1.59
N LYS A 129 32.22 -13.28 -0.25
CA LYS A 129 33.40 -13.41 0.61
C LYS A 129 34.19 -14.69 0.32
N ARG A 130 33.49 -15.80 0.10
CA ARG A 130 34.14 -17.08 -0.16
C ARG A 130 34.75 -17.20 -1.55
N GLU A 131 34.07 -16.67 -2.58
CA GLU A 131 34.40 -16.87 -3.97
C GLU A 131 35.22 -15.70 -4.58
N GLY A 132 35.21 -14.53 -3.93
CA GLY A 132 35.86 -13.32 -4.42
C GLY A 132 35.25 -12.78 -5.74
N LYS A 133 34.02 -13.20 -6.06
CA LYS A 133 33.33 -12.85 -7.31
C LYS A 133 32.04 -12.09 -7.03
N ARG A 134 31.82 -11.01 -7.81
CA ARG A 134 30.55 -10.29 -7.76
C ARG A 134 29.37 -11.22 -8.03
N GLN A 135 28.26 -10.98 -7.35
CA GLN A 135 27.01 -11.70 -7.54
C GLN A 135 25.95 -10.71 -8.05
N VAL A 136 25.20 -11.15 -9.06
CA VAL A 136 24.11 -10.38 -9.64
C VAL A 136 22.81 -10.99 -9.18
N LEU A 137 21.98 -10.20 -8.51
CA LEU A 137 20.65 -10.62 -8.08
C LEU A 137 19.64 -10.44 -9.21
N GLU A 138 18.52 -11.12 -9.10
CA GLU A 138 17.44 -10.94 -10.06
C GLU A 138 16.78 -9.56 -9.92
N PRO A 139 16.18 -9.04 -11.00
CA PRO A 139 15.43 -7.77 -10.95
C PRO A 139 14.36 -7.77 -9.85
N MET A 140 14.26 -6.66 -9.14
CA MET A 140 13.33 -6.50 -8.02
C MET A 140 12.92 -5.03 -7.86
N SER A 141 11.81 -4.80 -7.17
CA SER A 141 11.27 -3.46 -6.94
C SER A 141 12.24 -2.56 -6.16
N PRO A 142 12.10 -1.22 -6.24
CA PRO A 142 12.93 -0.29 -5.47
C PRO A 142 12.90 -0.55 -3.96
N HIS A 143 11.73 -0.93 -3.43
CA HIS A 143 11.57 -1.28 -2.03
C HIS A 143 12.38 -2.54 -1.66
N GLU A 144 12.32 -3.59 -2.47
CA GLU A 144 13.06 -4.82 -2.25
C GLU A 144 14.57 -4.61 -2.35
N ARG A 145 15.03 -3.81 -3.33
CA ARG A 145 16.45 -3.43 -3.45
C ARG A 145 16.96 -2.70 -2.21
N ARG A 146 16.13 -1.80 -1.64
CA ARG A 146 16.44 -1.13 -0.39
C ARG A 146 16.60 -2.10 0.78
N ILE A 147 15.77 -3.14 0.89
CA ILE A 147 15.90 -4.17 1.93
C ILE A 147 17.27 -4.86 1.84
N ILE A 148 17.71 -5.25 0.63
CA ILE A 148 19.02 -5.86 0.42
C ILE A 148 20.15 -4.91 0.86
N HIS A 149 20.14 -3.67 0.36
CA HIS A 149 21.17 -2.67 0.70
C HIS A 149 21.23 -2.41 2.21
N SER A 150 20.07 -2.20 2.86
CA SER A 150 20.00 -1.96 4.30
C SER A 150 20.49 -3.16 5.12
N THR A 151 20.18 -4.39 4.67
CA THR A 151 20.64 -5.61 5.35
C THR A 151 22.15 -5.74 5.32
N LEU A 152 22.79 -5.35 4.21
CA LEU A 152 24.22 -5.48 4.02
C LEU A 152 25.04 -4.25 4.44
N GLN A 153 24.39 -3.19 4.86
CA GLN A 153 25.06 -1.94 5.28
C GLN A 153 26.09 -2.14 6.41
N SER A 154 25.86 -3.12 7.29
CA SER A 154 26.79 -3.45 8.39
C SER A 154 27.96 -4.34 7.97
N TYR A 155 27.94 -4.88 6.75
CA TYR A 155 28.99 -5.78 6.22
C TYR A 155 30.11 -4.95 5.58
N LYS A 156 31.12 -4.58 6.35
CA LYS A 156 32.21 -3.66 5.94
C LYS A 156 32.98 -4.11 4.69
N GLU A 157 33.02 -5.40 4.39
CA GLU A 157 33.77 -5.99 3.28
C GLU A 157 32.91 -6.19 2.02
N ILE A 158 31.63 -5.82 2.09
CA ILE A 158 30.66 -5.98 0.99
C ILE A 158 30.19 -4.63 0.55
N MET A 159 30.32 -4.36 -0.75
CA MET A 159 29.73 -3.20 -1.41
C MET A 159 28.52 -3.64 -2.21
N THR A 160 27.44 -2.88 -2.16
CA THR A 160 26.23 -3.16 -2.93
C THR A 160 25.77 -1.92 -3.67
N TYR A 161 25.39 -2.10 -4.93
CA TYR A 161 24.79 -1.04 -5.75
C TYR A 161 23.69 -1.62 -6.64
N SER A 162 22.85 -0.74 -7.22
CA SER A 162 21.79 -1.16 -8.13
C SER A 162 22.10 -0.72 -9.55
N GLU A 163 21.99 -1.66 -10.50
CA GLU A 163 22.27 -1.45 -11.92
C GLU A 163 21.02 -1.77 -12.76
N GLY A 164 20.96 -1.17 -13.98
CA GLY A 164 19.86 -1.34 -14.94
C GLY A 164 18.73 -0.34 -14.73
N GLU A 165 17.71 -0.44 -15.58
CA GLU A 165 16.48 0.37 -15.55
C GLU A 165 15.27 -0.49 -15.15
N ASP A 166 14.29 0.12 -14.49
CA ASP A 166 13.06 -0.60 -14.15
C ASP A 166 12.31 -1.01 -15.43
N PRO A 167 11.75 -2.21 -15.54
CA PRO A 167 11.55 -3.21 -14.48
C PRO A 167 12.72 -4.21 -14.29
N TYR A 168 13.84 -4.05 -14.98
CA TYR A 168 14.98 -4.98 -14.97
C TYR A 168 16.07 -4.59 -13.98
N ARG A 169 15.89 -3.50 -13.24
CA ARG A 169 16.86 -3.01 -12.27
C ARG A 169 17.07 -3.99 -11.12
N HIS A 170 18.33 -4.28 -10.82
CA HIS A 170 18.74 -5.32 -9.88
C HIS A 170 19.88 -4.85 -8.96
N VAL A 171 20.20 -5.64 -7.95
CA VAL A 171 21.33 -5.41 -7.02
C VAL A 171 22.51 -6.28 -7.44
N ILE A 172 23.69 -5.66 -7.33
CA ILE A 172 24.99 -6.33 -7.48
C ILE A 172 25.74 -6.23 -6.18
#